data_8837788373229e44a2f3a18409004828
#
_entry.id   8837788373229e44a2f3a18409004828
#
_cell.length_a   1.000
_cell.length_b   1.000
_cell.length_c   1.000
_cell.angle_alpha   90.00
_cell.angle_beta   90.00
_cell.angle_gamma   90.00
#
_symmetry.space_group_name_H-M   'P 1'
#
loop_
_entity.id
_entity.type
_entity.pdbx_description
1 polymer ?
#
loop_
_entity_poly.entity_id
_entity_poly.type
_entity_poly.pdbx_seq_one_letter_code
_entity_poly.pdbx_strand_id
1 'polypeptide(L)'
;MTISQDVLVQFSPNNAIIGVAGYFVAPESTQHVIVGFRDGTLTEVYWKSGQGVHQDTLANFANGVVGVGAYYNSKEGSQHAIIGTRDGQLIELYWKSGQGVHQDVLTSFTSGFNGIAAYYDPTEDSQHAIVWTTDGNLNEVYWKSGQGVHQDVLASSIQIAGVGGYYVTSEDSQHGIYGTSGDELYEVYWKSGQGINQDQLTQFSSNFTFGGVSAYFVPTDNSQHVIVGTNDNNVTEVYWKSGQGVHQDVLANFPVGVGAVGGYFVSGENTQHAICGNHDGELVELYW
;
A
#
# COMPACT_ATOMS: atom_id res chain seq x y z
N MET A 1 -7.89 1.54 23.04
CA MET A 1 -8.34 1.19 21.70
C MET A 1 -8.80 -0.25 21.70
N THR A 2 -9.95 -0.59 21.13
CA THR A 2 -10.39 -1.99 20.98
C THR A 2 -10.18 -2.36 19.52
N ILE A 3 -9.38 -3.39 19.27
CA ILE A 3 -9.10 -3.89 17.93
C ILE A 3 -9.97 -5.11 17.70
N SER A 4 -10.67 -5.14 16.57
CA SER A 4 -11.43 -6.30 16.07
C SER A 4 -10.63 -6.99 14.98
N GLN A 5 -10.85 -8.29 14.80
CA GLN A 5 -10.14 -9.10 13.81
C GLN A 5 -11.11 -10.05 13.12
N ASP A 6 -11.05 -10.08 11.78
CA ASP A 6 -11.83 -11.00 10.95
C ASP A 6 -10.94 -11.67 9.89
N VAL A 7 -11.13 -12.98 9.66
CA VAL A 7 -10.53 -13.68 8.52
C VAL A 7 -11.44 -13.46 7.32
N LEU A 8 -10.98 -12.70 6.35
CA LEU A 8 -11.74 -12.40 5.13
C LEU A 8 -11.77 -13.58 4.18
N VAL A 9 -10.60 -14.17 3.91
CA VAL A 9 -10.42 -15.25 2.93
C VAL A 9 -9.27 -16.15 3.36
N GLN A 10 -9.43 -17.45 3.09
CA GLN A 10 -8.36 -18.44 3.14
C GLN A 10 -7.95 -18.80 1.71
N PHE A 11 -6.75 -18.40 1.32
CA PHE A 11 -6.12 -18.81 0.07
C PHE A 11 -5.31 -20.10 0.24
N SER A 12 -4.88 -20.67 -0.88
CA SER A 12 -3.98 -21.84 -0.83
C SER A 12 -2.62 -21.45 -0.21
N PRO A 13 -2.15 -22.15 0.82
CA PRO A 13 -0.85 -21.87 1.44
C PRO A 13 0.34 -22.12 0.49
N ASN A 14 0.12 -22.85 -0.61
CA ASN A 14 1.14 -23.09 -1.63
C ASN A 14 1.37 -21.87 -2.55
N ASN A 15 0.48 -20.89 -2.55
CA ASN A 15 0.59 -19.68 -3.34
C ASN A 15 0.78 -18.47 -2.41
N ALA A 16 2.02 -18.12 -2.14
CA ALA A 16 2.35 -17.09 -1.18
C ALA A 16 1.78 -15.73 -1.60
N ILE A 17 1.11 -15.07 -0.66
CA ILE A 17 0.74 -13.65 -0.76
C ILE A 17 2.04 -12.83 -0.72
N ILE A 18 2.27 -12.00 -1.73
CA ILE A 18 3.50 -11.19 -1.85
C ILE A 18 3.24 -9.69 -1.77
N GLY A 19 1.99 -9.28 -1.90
CA GLY A 19 1.58 -7.88 -1.80
C GLY A 19 0.09 -7.78 -1.49
N VAL A 20 -0.24 -6.80 -0.67
CA VAL A 20 -1.62 -6.47 -0.27
C VAL A 20 -1.77 -4.95 -0.30
N ALA A 21 -2.82 -4.45 -0.92
CA ALA A 21 -3.17 -3.04 -0.91
C ALA A 21 -4.67 -2.86 -0.69
N GLY A 22 -5.05 -2.12 0.35
CA GLY A 22 -6.44 -1.85 0.71
C GLY A 22 -6.87 -0.43 0.35
N TYR A 23 -8.14 -0.27 0.00
CA TYR A 23 -8.76 1.04 -0.22
C TYR A 23 -10.28 0.99 -0.01
N PHE A 24 -10.87 2.16 0.15
CA PHE A 24 -12.32 2.32 0.34
C PHE A 24 -12.97 3.05 -0.84
N VAL A 25 -14.06 2.50 -1.36
CA VAL A 25 -14.88 3.10 -2.42
C VAL A 25 -16.09 3.78 -1.78
N ALA A 26 -15.94 5.05 -1.46
CA ALA A 26 -16.92 5.82 -0.70
C ALA A 26 -18.36 5.85 -1.31
N PRO A 27 -18.54 6.05 -2.64
CA PRO A 27 -19.88 6.05 -3.24
C PRO A 27 -20.65 4.72 -3.09
N GLU A 28 -19.95 3.60 -3.04
CA GLU A 28 -20.52 2.25 -2.91
C GLU A 28 -20.57 1.80 -1.44
N SER A 29 -19.83 2.47 -0.56
CA SER A 29 -19.56 2.06 0.82
C SER A 29 -19.00 0.64 0.88
N THR A 30 -18.04 0.34 0.00
CA THR A 30 -17.38 -0.97 -0.12
C THR A 30 -15.88 -0.84 0.20
N GLN A 31 -15.37 -1.87 0.83
CA GLN A 31 -13.97 -2.05 1.14
C GLN A 31 -13.37 -3.01 0.13
N HIS A 32 -12.17 -2.70 -0.35
CA HIS A 32 -11.50 -3.45 -1.40
C HIS A 32 -10.05 -3.71 -1.01
N VAL A 33 -9.56 -4.89 -1.37
CA VAL A 33 -8.18 -5.31 -1.18
C VAL A 33 -7.69 -5.97 -2.45
N ILE A 34 -6.58 -5.50 -2.96
CA ILE A 34 -5.86 -6.14 -4.07
C ILE A 34 -4.79 -7.04 -3.46
N VAL A 35 -4.81 -8.31 -3.82
CA VAL A 35 -3.89 -9.34 -3.36
C VAL A 35 -3.07 -9.85 -4.53
N GLY A 36 -1.77 -9.67 -4.46
CA GLY A 36 -0.82 -10.21 -5.42
C GLY A 36 -0.19 -11.51 -4.93
N PHE A 37 -0.10 -12.50 -5.80
CA PHE A 37 0.46 -13.81 -5.49
C PHE A 37 1.76 -14.07 -6.25
N ARG A 38 2.58 -14.97 -5.67
CA ARG A 38 3.89 -15.33 -6.25
C ARG A 38 3.80 -15.95 -7.64
N ASP A 39 2.71 -16.65 -7.96
CA ASP A 39 2.46 -17.26 -9.26
C ASP A 39 2.04 -16.25 -10.35
N GLY A 40 1.84 -14.99 -9.98
CA GLY A 40 1.42 -13.92 -10.85
C GLY A 40 -0.08 -13.64 -10.86
N THR A 41 -0.87 -14.41 -10.13
CA THR A 41 -2.30 -14.13 -9.96
C THR A 41 -2.50 -12.84 -9.19
N LEU A 42 -3.43 -12.02 -9.64
CA LEU A 42 -3.93 -10.84 -8.96
C LEU A 42 -5.40 -11.01 -8.68
N THR A 43 -5.79 -10.90 -7.42
CA THR A 43 -7.18 -11.07 -6.97
C THR A 43 -7.65 -9.81 -6.26
N GLU A 44 -8.85 -9.37 -6.56
CA GLU A 44 -9.60 -8.40 -5.77
C GLU A 44 -10.46 -9.16 -4.74
N VAL A 45 -10.41 -8.74 -3.49
CA VAL A 45 -11.31 -9.16 -2.42
C VAL A 45 -12.09 -7.92 -1.99
N TYR A 46 -13.42 -8.00 -1.99
CA TYR A 46 -14.24 -6.84 -1.66
C TYR A 46 -15.47 -7.22 -0.84
N TRP A 47 -15.88 -6.29 0.01
CA TRP A 47 -17.06 -6.50 0.88
C TRP A 47 -17.66 -5.15 1.27
N LYS A 48 -18.84 -5.24 1.82
CA LYS A 48 -19.52 -4.14 2.52
C LYS A 48 -19.79 -4.57 3.94
N SER A 49 -19.63 -3.66 4.88
CA SER A 49 -19.91 -3.93 6.30
C SER A 49 -21.26 -4.65 6.49
N GLY A 50 -21.24 -5.78 7.20
CA GLY A 50 -22.40 -6.64 7.41
C GLY A 50 -22.85 -7.50 6.22
N GLN A 51 -22.10 -7.53 5.13
CA GLN A 51 -22.35 -8.40 3.96
C GLN A 51 -21.23 -9.41 3.78
N GLY A 52 -21.45 -10.40 2.91
CA GLY A 52 -20.44 -11.42 2.60
C GLY A 52 -19.25 -10.86 1.82
N VAL A 53 -18.12 -11.54 1.92
CA VAL A 53 -16.90 -11.25 1.17
C VAL A 53 -16.99 -11.87 -0.22
N HIS A 54 -16.56 -11.14 -1.23
CA HIS A 54 -16.51 -11.54 -2.63
C HIS A 54 -15.05 -11.53 -3.12
N GLN A 55 -14.77 -12.32 -4.16
CA GLN A 55 -13.43 -12.40 -4.76
C GLN A 55 -13.56 -12.48 -6.28
N ASP A 56 -12.74 -11.70 -6.98
CA ASP A 56 -12.60 -11.76 -8.43
C ASP A 56 -11.13 -11.80 -8.84
N THR A 57 -10.77 -12.66 -9.79
CA THR A 57 -9.44 -12.63 -10.38
C THR A 57 -9.38 -11.51 -11.41
N LEU A 58 -8.54 -10.52 -11.19
CA LEU A 58 -8.38 -9.37 -12.09
C LEU A 58 -7.47 -9.67 -13.27
N ALA A 59 -6.35 -10.36 -13.00
CA ALA A 59 -5.32 -10.64 -14.01
C ALA A 59 -4.43 -11.82 -13.60
N ASN A 60 -3.64 -12.31 -14.57
CA ASN A 60 -2.55 -13.25 -14.32
C ASN A 60 -1.32 -12.80 -15.12
N PHE A 61 -0.22 -12.55 -14.42
CA PHE A 61 1.04 -12.10 -15.00
C PHE A 61 2.03 -13.27 -15.10
N ALA A 62 2.29 -13.75 -16.30
CA ALA A 62 3.18 -14.90 -16.53
C ALA A 62 4.58 -14.74 -15.93
N ASN A 63 5.05 -13.51 -15.81
CA ASN A 63 6.36 -13.17 -15.20
C ASN A 63 6.27 -13.01 -13.67
N GLY A 64 5.13 -13.27 -13.06
CA GLY A 64 4.90 -13.12 -11.63
C GLY A 64 4.79 -11.65 -11.20
N VAL A 65 4.22 -11.46 -10.00
CA VAL A 65 4.07 -10.15 -9.34
C VAL A 65 5.15 -10.02 -8.26
N VAL A 66 5.61 -8.81 -7.97
CA VAL A 66 6.59 -8.50 -6.90
C VAL A 66 6.13 -7.41 -5.95
N GLY A 67 5.10 -6.67 -6.29
CA GLY A 67 4.51 -5.63 -5.44
C GLY A 67 3.18 -5.15 -5.98
N VAL A 68 2.33 -4.66 -5.09
CA VAL A 68 0.97 -4.18 -5.39
C VAL A 68 0.72 -2.89 -4.62
N GLY A 69 0.25 -1.86 -5.30
CA GLY A 69 -0.39 -0.67 -4.74
C GLY A 69 -1.82 -0.55 -5.28
N ALA A 70 -2.72 0.10 -4.55
CA ALA A 70 -4.08 0.30 -5.04
C ALA A 70 -4.72 1.56 -4.45
N TYR A 71 -5.66 2.14 -5.20
CA TYR A 71 -6.42 3.30 -4.76
C TYR A 71 -7.74 3.43 -5.54
N TYR A 72 -8.62 4.26 -5.01
CA TYR A 72 -9.82 4.72 -5.69
C TYR A 72 -9.63 6.15 -6.21
N ASN A 73 -9.81 6.35 -7.52
CA ASN A 73 -9.85 7.68 -8.12
C ASN A 73 -11.28 8.23 -8.01
N SER A 74 -11.50 9.10 -7.04
CA SER A 74 -12.84 9.62 -6.73
C SER A 74 -13.39 10.55 -7.82
N LYS A 75 -12.56 11.17 -8.64
CA LYS A 75 -12.96 12.05 -9.72
C LYS A 75 -13.47 11.29 -10.94
N GLU A 76 -12.79 10.21 -11.30
CA GLU A 76 -13.20 9.36 -12.42
C GLU A 76 -14.22 8.29 -12.00
N GLY A 77 -14.32 7.99 -10.71
CA GLY A 77 -15.13 6.90 -10.19
C GLY A 77 -14.56 5.54 -10.60
N SER A 78 -13.24 5.40 -10.63
CA SER A 78 -12.53 4.20 -11.05
C SER A 78 -11.63 3.66 -9.94
N GLN A 79 -11.46 2.36 -9.98
CA GLN A 79 -10.57 1.59 -9.09
C GLN A 79 -9.28 1.33 -9.86
N HIS A 80 -8.14 1.40 -9.17
CA HIS A 80 -6.82 1.25 -9.76
C HIS A 80 -5.95 0.33 -8.92
N ALA A 81 -5.21 -0.55 -9.60
CA ALA A 81 -4.15 -1.36 -9.03
C ALA A 81 -2.85 -1.15 -9.82
N ILE A 82 -1.78 -0.87 -9.11
CA ILE A 82 -0.44 -0.69 -9.68
C ILE A 82 0.42 -1.89 -9.33
N ILE A 83 0.96 -2.53 -10.34
CA ILE A 83 1.60 -3.83 -10.25
C ILE A 83 3.03 -3.73 -10.75
N GLY A 84 3.98 -4.22 -9.97
CA GLY A 84 5.34 -4.50 -10.44
C GLY A 84 5.48 -5.97 -10.81
N THR A 85 6.02 -6.23 -11.98
CA THR A 85 6.33 -7.58 -12.44
C THR A 85 7.82 -7.90 -12.34
N ARG A 86 8.19 -9.18 -12.29
CA ARG A 86 9.60 -9.60 -12.16
C ARG A 86 10.49 -9.22 -13.32
N ASP A 87 9.91 -8.98 -14.50
CA ASP A 87 10.63 -8.47 -15.68
C ASP A 87 10.77 -6.94 -15.68
N GLY A 88 10.40 -6.29 -14.58
CA GLY A 88 10.62 -4.86 -14.36
C GLY A 88 9.56 -3.95 -14.96
N GLN A 89 8.40 -4.45 -15.39
CA GLN A 89 7.31 -3.59 -15.86
C GLN A 89 6.48 -3.07 -14.69
N LEU A 90 6.18 -1.78 -14.69
CA LEU A 90 5.17 -1.16 -13.84
C LEU A 90 3.88 -1.05 -14.65
N ILE A 91 2.83 -1.71 -14.19
CA ILE A 91 1.57 -1.88 -14.90
C ILE A 91 0.44 -1.28 -14.06
N GLU A 92 -0.44 -0.53 -14.70
CA GLU A 92 -1.71 -0.10 -14.15
C GLU A 92 -2.84 -1.02 -14.65
N LEU A 93 -3.64 -1.51 -13.73
CA LEU A 93 -4.98 -2.03 -14.00
C LEU A 93 -6.00 -1.03 -13.50
N TYR A 94 -7.02 -0.75 -14.32
CA TYR A 94 -8.10 0.15 -13.89
C TYR A 94 -9.47 -0.33 -14.39
N TRP A 95 -10.48 -0.11 -13.58
CA TRP A 95 -11.86 -0.51 -13.88
C TRP A 95 -12.87 0.33 -13.12
N LYS A 96 -14.11 0.25 -13.55
CA LYS A 96 -15.28 0.76 -12.82
C LYS A 96 -16.16 -0.43 -12.45
N SER A 97 -16.89 -0.32 -11.36
CA SER A 97 -17.80 -1.37 -10.91
C SER A 97 -18.70 -1.84 -12.07
N GLY A 98 -18.76 -3.17 -12.27
CA GLY A 98 -19.53 -3.79 -13.35
C GLY A 98 -18.98 -3.62 -14.78
N GLN A 99 -17.76 -3.08 -14.94
CA GLN A 99 -17.06 -2.97 -16.24
C GLN A 99 -15.84 -3.89 -16.27
N GLY A 100 -15.34 -4.15 -17.47
CA GLY A 100 -14.11 -4.92 -17.65
C GLY A 100 -12.88 -4.20 -17.15
N VAL A 101 -11.85 -4.98 -16.80
CA VAL A 101 -10.54 -4.46 -16.38
C VAL A 101 -9.75 -4.04 -17.62
N HIS A 102 -9.17 -2.85 -17.58
CA HIS A 102 -8.22 -2.33 -18.56
C HIS A 102 -6.80 -2.44 -18.01
N GLN A 103 -5.81 -2.50 -18.89
CA GLN A 103 -4.40 -2.62 -18.55
C GLN A 103 -3.54 -1.72 -19.40
N ASP A 104 -2.66 -0.94 -18.75
CA ASP A 104 -1.64 -0.12 -19.41
C ASP A 104 -0.26 -0.35 -18.77
N VAL A 105 0.80 -0.37 -19.59
CA VAL A 105 2.17 -0.37 -19.11
C VAL A 105 2.59 1.08 -18.90
N LEU A 106 2.86 1.46 -17.65
CA LEU A 106 3.26 2.84 -17.30
C LEU A 106 4.72 3.10 -17.67
N THR A 107 5.61 2.22 -17.22
CA THR A 107 7.06 2.34 -17.45
C THR A 107 7.75 1.00 -17.18
N SER A 108 9.07 0.95 -17.38
CA SER A 108 9.89 -0.23 -17.08
C SER A 108 11.17 0.17 -16.34
N PHE A 109 11.55 -0.63 -15.35
CA PHE A 109 12.78 -0.48 -14.57
C PHE A 109 13.71 -1.66 -14.86
N THR A 110 14.91 -1.38 -15.31
CA THR A 110 15.91 -2.43 -15.61
C THR A 110 16.44 -3.13 -14.37
N SER A 111 16.40 -2.46 -13.22
CA SER A 111 16.80 -3.01 -11.92
C SER A 111 15.76 -3.94 -11.29
N GLY A 112 14.49 -3.96 -11.80
CA GLY A 112 13.39 -4.66 -11.14
C GLY A 112 12.90 -3.96 -9.87
N PHE A 113 11.93 -4.59 -9.19
CA PHE A 113 11.23 -4.03 -8.01
C PHE A 113 11.39 -4.90 -6.77
N ASN A 114 11.26 -4.25 -5.60
CA ASN A 114 11.13 -4.91 -4.30
C ASN A 114 9.86 -4.49 -3.55
N GLY A 115 9.24 -3.35 -3.90
CA GLY A 115 8.01 -2.89 -3.27
C GLY A 115 7.34 -1.77 -4.05
N ILE A 116 6.02 -1.69 -3.92
CA ILE A 116 5.18 -0.69 -4.59
C ILE A 116 4.08 -0.26 -3.64
N ALA A 117 3.84 1.04 -3.57
CA ALA A 117 2.64 1.64 -3.01
C ALA A 117 2.03 2.59 -4.05
N ALA A 118 0.74 2.88 -3.94
CA ALA A 118 0.08 3.79 -4.86
C ALA A 118 -1.02 4.60 -4.17
N TYR A 119 -1.24 5.81 -4.65
CA TYR A 119 -2.29 6.71 -4.17
C TYR A 119 -2.76 7.66 -5.27
N TYR A 120 -3.88 8.31 -5.01
CA TYR A 120 -4.45 9.35 -5.85
C TYR A 120 -4.35 10.71 -5.14
N ASP A 121 -3.88 11.73 -5.87
CA ASP A 121 -3.92 13.12 -5.44
C ASP A 121 -5.14 13.82 -6.06
N PRO A 122 -6.19 14.11 -5.26
CA PRO A 122 -7.41 14.73 -5.76
C PRO A 122 -7.24 16.22 -6.09
N THR A 123 -6.21 16.88 -5.57
CA THR A 123 -5.95 18.30 -5.79
C THR A 123 -5.38 18.53 -7.19
N GLU A 124 -4.36 17.76 -7.53
CA GLU A 124 -3.74 17.83 -8.86
C GLU A 124 -4.43 16.95 -9.90
N ASP A 125 -5.33 16.06 -9.49
CA ASP A 125 -5.93 15.04 -10.34
C ASP A 125 -4.86 14.13 -10.95
N SER A 126 -3.93 13.70 -10.12
CA SER A 126 -2.80 12.89 -10.52
C SER A 126 -2.74 11.57 -9.74
N GLN A 127 -2.18 10.60 -10.40
CA GLN A 127 -2.00 9.24 -9.93
C GLN A 127 -0.52 9.05 -9.62
N HIS A 128 -0.21 8.40 -8.50
CA HIS A 128 1.14 8.27 -7.99
C HIS A 128 1.44 6.84 -7.57
N ALA A 129 2.63 6.38 -7.89
CA ALA A 129 3.21 5.15 -7.37
C ALA A 129 4.57 5.43 -6.74
N ILE A 130 4.76 4.97 -5.51
CA ILE A 130 6.07 4.93 -4.84
C ILE A 130 6.67 3.56 -5.09
N VAL A 131 7.82 3.56 -5.73
CA VAL A 131 8.45 2.35 -6.25
C VAL A 131 9.84 2.19 -5.64
N TRP A 132 10.06 1.09 -4.93
CA TRP A 132 11.38 0.71 -4.49
C TRP A 132 12.00 -0.28 -5.48
N THR A 133 13.16 0.08 -6.02
CA THR A 133 13.90 -0.72 -7.00
C THR A 133 15.08 -1.46 -6.40
N THR A 134 15.48 -2.58 -7.02
CA THR A 134 16.54 -3.46 -6.46
C THR A 134 17.94 -2.83 -6.46
N ASP A 135 18.15 -1.73 -7.16
CA ASP A 135 19.38 -0.92 -7.12
C ASP A 135 19.42 0.07 -5.93
N GLY A 136 18.40 0.03 -5.05
CA GLY A 136 18.35 0.84 -3.84
C GLY A 136 17.78 2.25 -4.04
N ASN A 137 17.07 2.51 -5.13
CA ASN A 137 16.38 3.78 -5.34
C ASN A 137 14.92 3.69 -4.89
N LEU A 138 14.46 4.76 -4.24
CA LEU A 138 13.06 5.04 -4.02
C LEU A 138 12.64 6.05 -5.07
N ASN A 139 11.67 5.66 -5.90
CA ASN A 139 11.20 6.46 -7.01
C ASN A 139 9.73 6.83 -6.81
N GLU A 140 9.35 7.99 -7.30
CA GLU A 140 7.97 8.33 -7.61
C GLU A 140 7.75 8.17 -9.11
N VAL A 141 6.64 7.52 -9.47
CA VAL A 141 6.10 7.49 -10.83
C VAL A 141 4.74 8.15 -10.77
N TYR A 142 4.52 9.20 -11.56
CA TYR A 142 3.25 9.93 -11.52
C TYR A 142 2.75 10.27 -12.92
N TRP A 143 1.43 10.32 -13.04
CA TRP A 143 0.76 10.60 -14.32
C TRP A 143 -0.63 11.20 -14.08
N LYS A 144 -1.17 11.77 -15.12
CA LYS A 144 -2.58 12.18 -15.21
C LYS A 144 -3.23 11.43 -16.35
N SER A 145 -4.50 11.11 -16.22
CA SER A 145 -5.25 10.42 -17.28
C SER A 145 -5.06 11.13 -18.64
N GLY A 146 -4.64 10.36 -19.66
CA GLY A 146 -4.37 10.88 -21.01
C GLY A 146 -3.10 11.72 -21.16
N GLN A 147 -2.24 11.81 -20.15
CA GLN A 147 -0.93 12.49 -20.22
C GLN A 147 0.21 11.47 -20.09
N GLY A 148 1.43 11.94 -20.35
CA GLY A 148 2.63 11.09 -20.20
C GLY A 148 2.94 10.74 -18.76
N VAL A 149 3.68 9.64 -18.59
CA VAL A 149 4.20 9.19 -17.29
C VAL A 149 5.52 9.93 -17.00
N HIS A 150 5.66 10.37 -15.77
CA HIS A 150 6.86 11.03 -15.24
C HIS A 150 7.47 10.19 -14.14
N GLN A 151 8.77 10.36 -13.91
CA GLN A 151 9.50 9.63 -12.88
C GLN A 151 10.53 10.55 -12.22
N ASP A 152 10.55 10.55 -10.88
CA ASP A 152 11.53 11.25 -10.06
C ASP A 152 12.15 10.30 -9.03
N VAL A 153 13.43 10.52 -8.70
CA VAL A 153 14.12 9.79 -7.63
C VAL A 153 13.94 10.55 -6.33
N LEU A 154 13.26 9.95 -5.38
CA LEU A 154 13.01 10.52 -4.05
C LEU A 154 14.20 10.33 -3.10
N ALA A 155 14.81 9.14 -3.14
CA ALA A 155 15.98 8.80 -2.34
C ALA A 155 16.79 7.69 -3.04
N SER A 156 18.07 7.58 -2.73
CA SER A 156 18.97 6.62 -3.39
C SER A 156 19.98 5.99 -2.44
N SER A 157 20.52 4.84 -2.87
CA SER A 157 21.53 4.08 -2.13
C SER A 157 21.08 3.59 -0.75
N ILE A 158 19.78 3.26 -0.61
CA ILE A 158 19.15 2.83 0.63
C ILE A 158 18.85 1.33 0.56
N GLN A 159 19.11 0.62 1.65
CA GLN A 159 18.63 -0.75 1.82
C GLN A 159 17.22 -0.72 2.41
N ILE A 160 16.22 -0.62 1.54
CA ILE A 160 14.81 -0.56 1.92
C ILE A 160 14.28 -1.99 2.18
N ALA A 161 13.28 -2.12 3.02
CA ALA A 161 12.61 -3.38 3.35
C ALA A 161 11.08 -3.34 3.21
N GLY A 162 10.53 -2.18 2.83
CA GLY A 162 9.10 -2.00 2.56
C GLY A 162 8.78 -0.54 2.25
N VAL A 163 7.72 -0.30 1.50
CA VAL A 163 7.30 1.05 1.09
C VAL A 163 5.81 1.26 1.27
N GLY A 164 5.43 2.47 1.63
CA GLY A 164 4.07 3.00 1.67
C GLY A 164 3.99 4.35 0.97
N GLY A 165 2.79 4.81 0.65
CA GLY A 165 2.61 6.13 0.06
C GLY A 165 1.18 6.63 0.24
N TYR A 166 1.02 7.94 0.42
CA TYR A 166 -0.26 8.61 0.59
C TYR A 166 -0.17 10.11 0.31
N TYR A 167 -1.32 10.73 0.19
CA TYR A 167 -1.47 12.17 0.03
C TYR A 167 -2.14 12.79 1.26
N VAL A 168 -1.59 13.89 1.77
CA VAL A 168 -2.13 14.66 2.89
C VAL A 168 -2.90 15.86 2.34
N THR A 169 -4.23 15.74 2.33
CA THR A 169 -5.11 16.76 1.74
C THR A 169 -5.06 18.11 2.45
N SER A 170 -4.85 18.13 3.77
CA SER A 170 -4.77 19.36 4.57
C SER A 170 -3.49 20.15 4.35
N GLU A 171 -2.43 19.50 3.90
CA GLU A 171 -1.11 20.09 3.70
C GLU A 171 -0.79 20.29 2.22
N ASP A 172 -1.57 19.66 1.32
CA ASP A 172 -1.30 19.61 -0.12
C ASP A 172 0.10 19.04 -0.39
N SER A 173 0.37 17.85 0.20
CA SER A 173 1.69 17.21 0.15
C SER A 173 1.60 15.72 -0.12
N GLN A 174 2.57 15.25 -0.89
CA GLN A 174 2.80 13.84 -1.18
C GLN A 174 3.76 13.25 -0.14
N HIS A 175 3.53 12.02 0.27
CA HIS A 175 4.31 11.32 1.28
C HIS A 175 4.67 9.91 0.82
N GLY A 176 5.94 9.56 0.96
CA GLY A 176 6.46 8.21 0.80
C GLY A 176 7.04 7.72 2.11
N ILE A 177 6.68 6.51 2.50
CA ILE A 177 7.22 5.86 3.69
C ILE A 177 8.12 4.71 3.26
N TYR A 178 9.24 4.54 3.94
CA TYR A 178 10.07 3.35 3.74
C TYR A 178 10.70 2.86 5.04
N GLY A 179 10.72 1.54 5.19
CA GLY A 179 11.48 0.86 6.22
C GLY A 179 12.84 0.46 5.71
N THR A 180 13.90 0.52 6.53
CA THR A 180 15.26 0.11 6.19
C THR A 180 15.62 -1.24 6.78
N SER A 181 16.64 -1.91 6.22
CA SER A 181 17.22 -3.11 6.82
C SER A 181 17.95 -2.85 8.16
N GLY A 182 18.10 -1.59 8.55
CA GLY A 182 18.61 -1.14 9.84
C GLY A 182 17.54 -0.90 10.90
N ASP A 183 16.34 -1.44 10.69
CA ASP A 183 15.19 -1.36 11.61
C ASP A 183 14.60 0.06 11.77
N GLU A 184 14.88 0.97 10.85
CA GLU A 184 14.45 2.36 10.88
C GLU A 184 13.27 2.57 9.92
N LEU A 185 12.34 3.42 10.31
CA LEU A 185 11.22 3.88 9.49
C LEU A 185 11.41 5.36 9.17
N TYR A 186 11.38 5.70 7.90
CA TYR A 186 11.53 7.05 7.38
C TYR A 186 10.30 7.51 6.62
N GLU A 187 10.09 8.81 6.64
CA GLU A 187 9.18 9.53 5.77
C GLU A 187 9.98 10.42 4.82
N VAL A 188 9.61 10.42 3.54
CA VAL A 188 9.98 11.45 2.57
C VAL A 188 8.71 12.18 2.17
N TYR A 189 8.75 13.51 2.16
CA TYR A 189 7.57 14.31 1.81
C TYR A 189 7.94 15.53 0.99
N TRP A 190 7.04 15.88 0.11
CA TRP A 190 7.24 17.00 -0.82
C TRP A 190 5.89 17.60 -1.24
N LYS A 191 5.97 18.76 -1.82
CA LYS A 191 4.87 19.39 -2.55
C LYS A 191 5.29 19.57 -4.00
N SER A 192 4.33 19.54 -4.91
CA SER A 192 4.60 19.77 -6.33
C SER A 192 5.46 21.03 -6.54
N GLY A 193 6.58 20.86 -7.28
CA GLY A 193 7.53 21.93 -7.56
C GLY A 193 8.40 22.39 -6.38
N GLN A 194 8.36 21.72 -5.23
CA GLN A 194 9.24 22.00 -4.07
C GLN A 194 10.26 20.87 -3.87
N GLY A 195 11.26 21.16 -3.02
CA GLY A 195 12.27 20.16 -2.67
C GLY A 195 11.71 19.03 -1.79
N ILE A 196 12.39 17.88 -1.85
CA ILE A 196 12.07 16.71 -1.03
C ILE A 196 12.65 16.91 0.37
N ASN A 197 11.86 16.62 1.38
CA ASN A 197 12.27 16.56 2.78
C ASN A 197 12.28 15.09 3.23
N GLN A 198 13.04 14.79 4.29
CA GLN A 198 13.11 13.45 4.86
C GLN A 198 13.27 13.53 6.37
N ASP A 199 12.47 12.75 7.08
CA ASP A 199 12.50 12.61 8.54
C ASP A 199 12.55 11.14 8.95
N GLN A 200 13.30 10.83 10.01
CA GLN A 200 13.23 9.54 10.67
C GLN A 200 12.04 9.54 11.63
N LEU A 201 11.07 8.67 11.38
CA LEU A 201 9.88 8.56 12.23
C LEU A 201 10.19 7.80 13.51
N THR A 202 10.82 6.63 13.38
CA THR A 202 11.15 5.78 14.52
C THR A 202 12.22 4.76 14.16
N GLN A 203 12.76 4.11 15.20
CA GLN A 203 13.62 2.93 15.09
C GLN A 203 13.03 1.81 15.92
N PHE A 204 12.89 0.64 15.33
CA PHE A 204 12.45 -0.57 16.02
C PHE A 204 13.63 -1.23 16.77
N SER A 205 13.37 -2.26 17.56
CA SER A 205 14.42 -2.98 18.27
C SER A 205 15.34 -3.75 17.32
N SER A 206 16.61 -3.92 17.67
CA SER A 206 17.59 -4.67 16.87
C SER A 206 17.12 -6.11 16.58
N ASN A 207 17.41 -6.60 15.37
CA ASN A 207 16.95 -7.87 14.78
C ASN A 207 15.51 -7.87 14.24
N PHE A 208 14.98 -6.72 14.00
CA PHE A 208 13.69 -6.52 13.36
C PHE A 208 13.84 -6.60 11.84
N THR A 209 12.89 -7.17 11.14
CA THR A 209 12.83 -7.14 9.67
C THR A 209 11.40 -6.84 9.25
N PHE A 210 11.22 -5.90 8.36
CA PHE A 210 9.92 -5.58 7.80
C PHE A 210 9.45 -6.70 6.87
N GLY A 211 8.24 -7.22 7.12
CA GLY A 211 7.52 -8.11 6.22
C GLY A 211 6.66 -7.33 5.22
N GLY A 212 6.33 -6.08 5.54
CA GLY A 212 5.59 -5.15 4.69
C GLY A 212 5.40 -3.81 5.37
N VAL A 213 5.20 -2.77 4.57
CA VAL A 213 4.89 -1.40 5.01
C VAL A 213 3.76 -0.87 4.14
N SER A 214 2.76 -0.27 4.78
CA SER A 214 1.68 0.45 4.11
C SER A 214 1.39 1.73 4.86
N ALA A 215 0.91 2.76 4.16
CA ALA A 215 0.65 4.04 4.81
C ALA A 215 -0.64 4.69 4.28
N TYR A 216 -1.30 5.47 5.14
CA TYR A 216 -2.51 6.20 4.81
C TYR A 216 -2.69 7.44 5.68
N PHE A 217 -3.56 8.32 5.25
CA PHE A 217 -3.94 9.54 5.95
C PHE A 217 -5.38 9.45 6.47
N VAL A 218 -5.59 9.91 7.70
CA VAL A 218 -6.92 10.03 8.32
C VAL A 218 -7.36 11.49 8.33
N PRO A 219 -8.23 11.92 7.40
CA PRO A 219 -8.59 13.33 7.26
C PRO A 219 -9.44 13.90 8.40
N THR A 220 -10.16 13.03 9.13
CA THR A 220 -11.07 13.47 10.21
C THR A 220 -10.35 14.05 11.42
N ASP A 221 -9.13 13.60 11.68
CA ASP A 221 -8.32 14.08 12.81
C ASP A 221 -6.93 14.58 12.40
N ASN A 222 -6.65 14.59 11.08
CA ASN A 222 -5.40 15.05 10.49
C ASN A 222 -4.19 14.24 10.95
N SER A 223 -4.35 12.92 11.07
CA SER A 223 -3.26 12.02 11.45
C SER A 223 -2.75 11.18 10.29
N GLN A 224 -1.50 10.84 10.38
CA GLN A 224 -0.75 10.05 9.42
C GLN A 224 -0.45 8.69 10.06
N HIS A 225 -0.63 7.61 9.31
CA HIS A 225 -0.56 6.25 9.82
C HIS A 225 0.25 5.35 8.91
N VAL A 226 1.04 4.49 9.52
CA VAL A 226 1.82 3.44 8.86
C VAL A 226 1.53 2.11 9.52
N ILE A 227 1.16 1.12 8.74
CA ILE A 227 1.03 -0.26 9.17
C ILE A 227 2.31 -1.00 8.78
N VAL A 228 2.90 -1.67 9.76
CA VAL A 228 4.15 -2.41 9.61
C VAL A 228 3.92 -3.87 10.02
N GLY A 229 4.14 -4.78 9.09
CA GLY A 229 4.27 -6.21 9.38
C GLY A 229 5.72 -6.55 9.70
N THR A 230 5.97 -7.43 10.67
CA THR A 230 7.30 -7.65 11.20
C THR A 230 7.66 -9.12 11.34
N ASN A 231 8.95 -9.46 11.34
CA ASN A 231 9.45 -10.83 11.45
C ASN A 231 9.26 -11.44 12.85
N ASP A 232 8.98 -10.65 13.87
CA ASP A 232 8.55 -11.11 15.19
C ASP A 232 7.05 -11.40 15.27
N ASN A 233 6.41 -11.45 14.09
CA ASN A 233 5.00 -11.79 13.88
C ASN A 233 4.01 -10.73 14.34
N ASN A 234 4.47 -9.52 14.67
CA ASN A 234 3.59 -8.43 15.02
C ASN A 234 3.11 -7.65 13.79
N VAL A 235 1.93 -7.07 13.92
CA VAL A 235 1.46 -5.95 13.10
C VAL A 235 1.43 -4.74 14.01
N THR A 236 2.19 -3.73 13.64
CA THR A 236 2.37 -2.51 14.43
C THR A 236 1.85 -1.32 13.62
N GLU A 237 1.12 -0.45 14.29
CA GLU A 237 0.78 0.86 13.79
C GLU A 237 1.80 1.88 14.31
N VAL A 238 2.27 2.75 13.43
CA VAL A 238 3.04 3.95 13.75
C VAL A 238 2.21 5.14 13.30
N TYR A 239 1.92 6.09 14.19
CA TYR A 239 1.06 7.21 13.85
C TYR A 239 1.52 8.52 14.48
N TRP A 240 1.22 9.61 13.80
CA TRP A 240 1.55 10.96 14.26
C TRP A 240 0.62 12.01 13.64
N LYS A 241 0.71 13.21 14.16
CA LYS A 241 0.17 14.42 13.53
C LYS A 241 1.31 15.38 13.28
N SER A 242 1.23 16.16 12.23
CA SER A 242 2.25 17.16 11.90
C SER A 242 2.59 18.03 13.12
N GLY A 243 3.89 18.13 13.43
CA GLY A 243 4.40 18.86 14.60
C GLY A 243 4.18 18.19 15.97
N GLN A 244 3.71 16.95 16.03
CA GLN A 244 3.57 16.15 17.24
C GLN A 244 4.52 14.95 17.24
N GLY A 245 4.68 14.32 18.41
CA GLY A 245 5.50 13.13 18.55
C GLY A 245 4.90 11.92 17.83
N VAL A 246 5.78 10.98 17.45
CA VAL A 246 5.41 9.70 16.85
C VAL A 246 5.02 8.70 17.95
N HIS A 247 3.95 7.95 17.72
CA HIS A 247 3.44 6.91 18.60
C HIS A 247 3.50 5.54 17.91
N GLN A 248 3.54 4.47 18.70
CA GLN A 248 3.54 3.09 18.23
C GLN A 248 2.60 2.24 19.07
N ASP A 249 1.76 1.45 18.41
CA ASP A 249 0.88 0.47 19.03
C ASP A 249 0.97 -0.89 18.30
N VAL A 250 1.10 -1.99 19.05
CA VAL A 250 0.98 -3.34 18.48
C VAL A 250 -0.50 -3.66 18.31
N LEU A 251 -0.93 -3.86 17.06
CA LEU A 251 -2.31 -4.15 16.72
C LEU A 251 -2.64 -5.64 16.92
N ALA A 252 -1.75 -6.53 16.48
CA ALA A 252 -1.94 -7.98 16.55
C ALA A 252 -0.61 -8.72 16.53
N ASN A 253 -0.65 -10.00 16.95
CA ASN A 253 0.45 -10.94 16.79
C ASN A 253 -0.06 -12.17 16.02
N PHE A 254 0.64 -12.53 14.93
CA PHE A 254 0.32 -13.66 14.06
C PHE A 254 1.36 -14.77 14.23
N PRO A 255 1.02 -15.93 14.83
CA PRO A 255 1.98 -17.00 15.10
C PRO A 255 2.72 -17.54 13.87
N VAL A 256 2.13 -17.36 12.70
CA VAL A 256 2.65 -17.86 11.40
C VAL A 256 3.39 -16.81 10.59
N GLY A 257 3.57 -15.60 11.14
CA GLY A 257 4.22 -14.48 10.45
C GLY A 257 3.31 -13.73 9.47
N VAL A 258 3.71 -12.52 9.15
CA VAL A 258 3.01 -11.62 8.22
C VAL A 258 3.92 -11.35 7.02
N GLY A 259 3.45 -11.68 5.82
CA GLY A 259 4.21 -11.51 4.58
C GLY A 259 3.89 -10.23 3.82
N ALA A 260 2.72 -9.64 4.06
CA ALA A 260 2.28 -8.40 3.41
C ALA A 260 1.26 -7.68 4.25
N VAL A 261 1.25 -6.35 4.20
CA VAL A 261 0.26 -5.50 4.89
C VAL A 261 -0.29 -4.41 3.97
N GLY A 262 -1.56 -4.05 4.17
CA GLY A 262 -2.22 -2.89 3.58
C GLY A 262 -2.93 -2.09 4.66
N GLY A 263 -2.94 -0.77 4.57
CA GLY A 263 -3.65 0.09 5.50
C GLY A 263 -4.53 1.10 4.77
N TYR A 264 -5.72 1.39 5.30
CA TYR A 264 -6.62 2.40 4.75
C TYR A 264 -7.62 2.90 5.81
N PHE A 265 -8.26 4.00 5.47
CA PHE A 265 -9.29 4.62 6.29
C PHE A 265 -10.66 4.52 5.63
N VAL A 266 -11.67 4.08 6.39
CA VAL A 266 -13.07 4.01 5.98
C VAL A 266 -13.81 5.25 6.46
N SER A 267 -13.94 6.24 5.59
CA SER A 267 -14.50 7.54 5.93
C SER A 267 -15.97 7.48 6.35
N GLY A 268 -16.73 6.53 5.82
CA GLY A 268 -18.16 6.35 6.15
C GLY A 268 -18.42 5.80 7.56
N GLU A 269 -17.46 5.06 8.12
CA GLU A 269 -17.55 4.45 9.45
C GLU A 269 -16.63 5.16 10.46
N ASN A 270 -15.73 6.01 9.98
CA ASN A 270 -14.66 6.64 10.75
C ASN A 270 -13.77 5.61 11.45
N THR A 271 -13.43 4.54 10.74
CA THR A 271 -12.62 3.43 11.22
C THR A 271 -11.33 3.29 10.42
N GLN A 272 -10.30 2.82 11.07
CA GLN A 272 -9.01 2.52 10.50
C GLN A 272 -8.92 1.01 10.29
N HIS A 273 -8.31 0.60 9.19
CA HIS A 273 -8.23 -0.80 8.79
C HIS A 273 -6.80 -1.16 8.39
N ALA A 274 -6.36 -2.33 8.86
CA ALA A 274 -5.14 -2.98 8.40
C ALA A 274 -5.48 -4.35 7.85
N ILE A 275 -4.98 -4.65 6.66
CA ILE A 275 -5.11 -5.97 6.03
C ILE A 275 -3.77 -6.66 6.09
N CYS A 276 -3.78 -7.91 6.52
CA CYS A 276 -2.59 -8.72 6.70
C CYS A 276 -2.70 -10.00 5.88
N GLY A 277 -1.74 -10.24 4.99
CA GLY A 277 -1.54 -11.55 4.37
C GLY A 277 -0.53 -12.34 5.16
N ASN A 278 -0.92 -13.47 5.78
CA ASN A 278 -0.03 -14.31 6.54
C ASN A 278 0.57 -15.45 5.70
N HIS A 279 1.55 -16.16 6.27
CA HIS A 279 2.27 -17.23 5.57
C HIS A 279 1.44 -18.51 5.37
N ASP A 280 0.32 -18.67 6.08
CA ASP A 280 -0.63 -19.77 5.88
C ASP A 280 -1.65 -19.48 4.77
N GLY A 281 -1.57 -18.30 4.15
CA GLY A 281 -2.45 -17.86 3.08
C GLY A 281 -3.77 -17.27 3.56
N GLU A 282 -3.88 -16.88 4.84
CA GLU A 282 -5.04 -16.12 5.31
C GLU A 282 -4.89 -14.64 4.98
N LEU A 283 -5.98 -14.06 4.53
CA LEU A 283 -6.15 -12.62 4.46
C LEU A 283 -7.00 -12.18 5.66
N VAL A 284 -6.39 -11.41 6.53
CA VAL A 284 -6.99 -11.01 7.81
C VAL A 284 -7.17 -9.50 7.84
N GLU A 285 -8.33 -9.04 8.26
CA GLU A 285 -8.63 -7.65 8.54
C GLU A 285 -8.51 -7.37 10.05
N LEU A 286 -7.84 -6.30 10.39
CA LEU A 286 -7.86 -5.67 11.71
C LEU A 286 -8.54 -4.31 11.54
N TYR A 287 -9.45 -3.94 12.48
CA TYR A 287 -10.12 -2.64 12.41
C TYR A 287 -10.42 -2.06 13.79
N TRP A 288 -10.38 -0.74 13.90
CA TRP A 288 -10.56 0.02 15.15
C TRP A 288 -11.09 1.44 14.96
#